data_33d236bd1570fe1e60a7bd7ac5931e1d
#
_entry.id   33d236bd1570fe1e60a7bd7ac5931e1d
#
_cell.length_a   1.000
_cell.length_b   1.000
_cell.length_c   1.000
_cell.angle_alpha   90.00
_cell.angle_beta   90.00
_cell.angle_gamma   90.00
#
_symmetry.space_group_name_H-M   'P 1'
#
loop_
_entity.id
_entity.type
_entity.pdbx_description
1 polymer ?
#
loop_
_entity_poly.entity_id
_entity_poly.type
_entity_poly.pdbx_seq_one_letter_code
_entity_poly.pdbx_strand_id
1 'polypeptide(L)'
;MSLRDKMLAVIDDVNGSVAEREELVEMIAIALLARKNLFVLGDPGQAKSYAINLFRQHITGARQFERLLSKQTDEEQLFGRVDLSSLIPGSIPDSVLEGDGVYQTLHFDLKCAVDGLGQMKNTPDTFAMLDRASDKLAAYRKAVALLRPSEPVVQTVGKIPEADIVLLDEIFKCNDGVLNSLLTALNERKYTNEGHTYPIPTISFFAASNEIPNFNDPQEKILEALYDRLELKVVTNNIEDRDTRLAVLKNKQSGAFGQVSATITLEELIEMQREVAAIPVPDSANELADDVLCELRKSMSVSDRKYSAITPSHRPRHGFPATTRWSLPTCWR
;
A
#
# COMPACT_ATOMS: atom_id res chain seq x y z
N MET A 1 -5.55 -11.29 24.47
CA MET A 1 -5.86 -11.91 23.18
C MET A 1 -4.55 -12.06 22.46
N SER A 2 -4.22 -13.28 21.95
CA SER A 2 -2.98 -13.46 21.20
C SER A 2 -3.05 -12.70 19.86
N LEU A 3 -1.89 -12.44 19.23
CA LEU A 3 -1.86 -11.79 17.91
C LEU A 3 -2.61 -12.62 16.86
N ARG A 4 -2.48 -13.96 16.96
CA ARG A 4 -3.25 -14.89 16.13
C ARG A 4 -4.77 -14.74 16.33
N ASP A 5 -5.25 -14.67 17.57
CA ASP A 5 -6.68 -14.54 17.84
C ASP A 5 -7.24 -13.21 17.30
N LYS A 6 -6.44 -12.13 17.34
CA LYS A 6 -6.81 -10.86 16.73
C LYS A 6 -6.98 -10.96 15.22
N MET A 7 -6.06 -11.63 14.52
CA MET A 7 -6.16 -11.84 13.08
C MET A 7 -7.38 -12.68 12.73
N LEU A 8 -7.63 -13.76 13.47
CA LEU A 8 -8.82 -14.58 13.27
C LEU A 8 -10.11 -13.80 13.49
N ALA A 9 -10.16 -12.97 14.53
CA ALA A 9 -11.33 -12.10 14.78
C ALA A 9 -11.56 -11.10 13.64
N VAL A 10 -10.50 -10.54 13.03
CA VAL A 10 -10.62 -9.68 11.83
C VAL A 10 -11.15 -10.46 10.64
N ILE A 11 -10.64 -11.68 10.41
CA ILE A 11 -11.12 -12.57 9.33
C ILE A 11 -12.61 -12.87 9.53
N ASP A 12 -13.04 -13.19 10.75
CA ASP A 12 -14.44 -13.48 11.09
C ASP A 12 -15.34 -12.25 10.89
N ASP A 13 -14.90 -11.05 11.31
CA ASP A 13 -15.62 -9.79 11.10
C ASP A 13 -15.83 -9.50 9.60
N VAL A 14 -14.77 -9.66 8.80
CA VAL A 14 -14.86 -9.43 7.36
C VAL A 14 -15.75 -10.46 6.70
N ASN A 15 -15.61 -11.75 7.03
CA ASN A 15 -16.45 -12.82 6.50
C ASN A 15 -17.93 -12.63 6.88
N GLY A 16 -18.21 -12.09 8.07
CA GLY A 16 -19.56 -11.72 8.46
C GLY A 16 -20.19 -10.60 7.61
N SER A 17 -19.36 -9.81 6.92
CA SER A 17 -19.77 -8.66 6.12
C SER A 17 -19.76 -8.91 4.60
N VAL A 18 -19.11 -9.97 4.14
CA VAL A 18 -19.07 -10.39 2.73
C VAL A 18 -19.55 -11.83 2.61
N ALA A 19 -20.30 -12.14 1.54
CA ALA A 19 -20.85 -13.46 1.33
C ALA A 19 -20.04 -14.22 0.27
N GLU A 20 -19.74 -15.50 0.53
CA GLU A 20 -18.99 -16.39 -0.36
C GLU A 20 -17.64 -15.78 -0.81
N ARG A 21 -16.91 -15.18 0.16
CA ARG A 21 -15.60 -14.56 -0.08
C ARG A 21 -14.54 -15.03 0.92
N GLU A 22 -14.80 -16.15 1.59
CA GLU A 22 -13.92 -16.69 2.64
C GLU A 22 -12.50 -16.92 2.12
N GLU A 23 -12.35 -17.50 0.92
CA GLU A 23 -11.06 -17.70 0.27
C GLU A 23 -10.35 -16.37 0.00
N LEU A 24 -11.06 -15.36 -0.50
CA LEU A 24 -10.49 -14.04 -0.73
C LEU A 24 -10.01 -13.40 0.57
N VAL A 25 -10.82 -13.46 1.63
CA VAL A 25 -10.49 -12.88 2.94
C VAL A 25 -9.27 -13.59 3.56
N GLU A 26 -9.23 -14.93 3.47
CA GLU A 26 -8.06 -15.70 3.93
C GLU A 26 -6.79 -15.32 3.16
N MET A 27 -6.90 -15.19 1.82
CA MET A 27 -5.75 -14.81 0.98
C MET A 27 -5.28 -13.38 1.21
N ILE A 28 -6.18 -12.45 1.58
CA ILE A 28 -5.80 -11.10 2.01
C ILE A 28 -4.96 -11.17 3.29
N ALA A 29 -5.41 -11.95 4.29
CA ALA A 29 -4.66 -12.16 5.53
C ALA A 29 -3.28 -12.78 5.27
N ILE A 30 -3.20 -13.82 4.43
CA ILE A 30 -1.95 -14.47 4.03
C ILE A 30 -1.03 -13.48 3.30
N ALA A 31 -1.55 -12.67 2.39
CA ALA A 31 -0.79 -11.66 1.67
C ALA A 31 -0.13 -10.66 2.61
N LEU A 32 -0.86 -10.18 3.62
CA LEU A 32 -0.35 -9.24 4.62
C LEU A 32 0.69 -9.89 5.53
N LEU A 33 0.44 -11.11 6.02
CA LEU A 33 1.34 -11.83 6.91
C LEU A 33 2.63 -12.27 6.19
N ALA A 34 2.52 -12.76 4.96
CA ALA A 34 3.67 -13.21 4.16
C ALA A 34 4.36 -12.08 3.38
N ARG A 35 3.83 -10.84 3.41
CA ARG A 35 4.31 -9.69 2.61
C ARG A 35 4.35 -9.99 1.12
N LYS A 36 3.31 -10.65 0.60
CA LYS A 36 3.16 -11.01 -0.81
C LYS A 36 2.14 -10.11 -1.49
N ASN A 37 2.23 -10.05 -2.83
CA ASN A 37 1.25 -9.34 -3.63
C ASN A 37 0.10 -10.29 -3.99
N LEU A 38 -1.14 -9.78 -3.92
CA LEU A 38 -2.35 -10.56 -4.21
C LEU A 38 -3.04 -10.00 -5.45
N PHE A 39 -3.37 -10.89 -6.37
CA PHE A 39 -4.21 -10.61 -7.53
C PHE A 39 -5.60 -11.24 -7.35
N VAL A 40 -6.65 -10.46 -7.61
CA VAL A 40 -8.04 -10.90 -7.52
C VAL A 40 -8.70 -10.75 -8.88
N LEU A 41 -9.06 -11.88 -9.47
CA LEU A 41 -9.80 -11.96 -10.72
C LEU A 41 -11.30 -12.12 -10.44
N GLY A 42 -12.15 -11.44 -11.19
CA GLY A 42 -13.59 -11.67 -11.14
C GLY A 42 -14.36 -10.56 -11.82
N ASP A 43 -15.62 -10.84 -12.16
CA ASP A 43 -16.50 -9.91 -12.87
C ASP A 43 -16.76 -8.60 -12.10
N PRO A 44 -17.18 -7.54 -12.76
CA PRO A 44 -17.65 -6.33 -12.11
C PRO A 44 -18.78 -6.61 -11.12
N GLY A 45 -18.74 -5.97 -9.96
CA GLY A 45 -19.80 -6.10 -8.95
C GLY A 45 -19.66 -7.29 -7.99
N GLN A 46 -18.59 -8.10 -8.09
CA GLN A 46 -18.34 -9.23 -7.19
C GLN A 46 -17.69 -8.84 -5.85
N ALA A 47 -17.77 -7.58 -5.46
CA ALA A 47 -17.29 -7.06 -4.18
C ALA A 47 -15.77 -7.25 -3.89
N LYS A 48 -14.93 -7.41 -4.94
CA LYS A 48 -13.46 -7.58 -4.80
C LYS A 48 -12.83 -6.45 -3.99
N SER A 49 -12.91 -5.23 -4.53
CA SER A 49 -12.34 -4.03 -3.90
C SER A 49 -13.02 -3.71 -2.57
N TYR A 50 -14.32 -4.05 -2.43
CA TYR A 50 -15.05 -3.88 -1.17
C TYR A 50 -14.49 -4.78 -0.06
N ALA A 51 -14.25 -6.07 -0.31
CA ALA A 51 -13.68 -6.99 0.66
C ALA A 51 -12.27 -6.57 1.09
N ILE A 52 -11.43 -6.15 0.13
CA ILE A 52 -10.09 -5.65 0.41
C ILE A 52 -10.17 -4.37 1.26
N ASN A 53 -11.03 -3.43 0.91
CA ASN A 53 -11.21 -2.18 1.63
C ASN A 53 -11.73 -2.40 3.03
N LEU A 54 -12.70 -3.31 3.20
CA LEU A 54 -13.21 -3.68 4.51
C LEU A 54 -12.09 -4.25 5.39
N PHE A 55 -11.29 -5.20 4.87
CA PHE A 55 -10.16 -5.76 5.61
C PHE A 55 -9.14 -4.67 6.01
N ARG A 56 -8.83 -3.75 5.09
CA ARG A 56 -7.91 -2.64 5.34
C ARG A 56 -8.37 -1.70 6.48
N GLN A 57 -9.68 -1.53 6.69
CA GLN A 57 -10.24 -0.72 7.77
C GLN A 57 -9.94 -1.30 9.15
N HIS A 58 -9.74 -2.62 9.26
CA HIS A 58 -9.34 -3.28 10.50
C HIS A 58 -7.86 -3.06 10.85
N ILE A 59 -7.03 -2.49 9.93
CA ILE A 59 -5.61 -2.23 10.16
C ILE A 59 -5.40 -0.75 10.45
N THR A 60 -5.23 -0.42 11.73
CA THR A 60 -5.07 0.95 12.19
C THR A 60 -3.61 1.40 12.12
N GLY A 61 -3.39 2.68 11.84
CA GLY A 61 -2.05 3.27 11.73
C GLY A 61 -1.33 2.99 10.42
N ALA A 62 -1.88 2.15 9.52
CA ALA A 62 -1.32 1.91 8.20
C ALA A 62 -1.75 3.00 7.21
N ARG A 63 -0.79 3.56 6.48
CA ARG A 63 -1.05 4.48 5.37
C ARG A 63 -1.52 3.67 4.17
N GLN A 64 -2.66 4.04 3.63
CA GLN A 64 -3.34 3.28 2.58
C GLN A 64 -3.43 4.10 1.31
N PHE A 65 -3.17 3.46 0.18
CA PHE A 65 -3.35 4.04 -1.14
C PHE A 65 -4.30 3.18 -1.97
N GLU A 66 -5.20 3.82 -2.71
CA GLU A 66 -6.14 3.14 -3.61
C GLU A 66 -6.29 3.92 -4.90
N ARG A 67 -6.28 3.21 -6.03
CA ARG A 67 -6.49 3.80 -7.34
C ARG A 67 -7.10 2.81 -8.33
N LEU A 68 -8.11 3.28 -9.05
CA LEU A 68 -8.57 2.64 -10.29
C LEU A 68 -7.63 3.07 -11.43
N LEU A 69 -7.02 2.10 -12.09
CA LEU A 69 -6.10 2.35 -13.19
C LEU A 69 -6.84 2.44 -14.53
N SER A 70 -6.31 3.26 -15.41
CA SER A 70 -6.77 3.46 -16.78
C SER A 70 -5.58 3.80 -17.68
N LYS A 71 -5.78 3.77 -19.00
CA LYS A 71 -4.75 4.22 -19.96
C LYS A 71 -4.35 5.70 -19.79
N GLN A 72 -5.19 6.49 -19.11
CA GLN A 72 -4.94 7.90 -18.81
C GLN A 72 -4.31 8.13 -17.43
N THR A 73 -4.06 7.06 -16.68
CA THR A 73 -3.40 7.17 -15.37
C THR A 73 -1.93 7.48 -15.58
N ASP A 74 -1.48 8.62 -15.04
CA ASP A 74 -0.10 9.06 -15.13
C ASP A 74 0.71 8.55 -13.94
N GLU A 75 2.02 8.40 -14.13
CA GLU A 75 2.96 7.97 -13.09
C GLU A 75 2.93 8.91 -11.87
N GLU A 76 2.80 10.22 -12.09
CA GLU A 76 2.69 11.22 -11.02
C GLU A 76 1.49 11.00 -10.09
N GLN A 77 0.40 10.44 -10.62
CA GLN A 77 -0.79 10.15 -9.82
C GLN A 77 -0.56 9.00 -8.82
N LEU A 78 0.36 8.11 -9.11
CA LEU A 78 0.70 6.94 -8.29
C LEU A 78 1.90 7.20 -7.39
N PHE A 79 2.96 7.80 -7.93
CA PHE A 79 4.25 7.89 -7.26
C PHE A 79 4.61 9.29 -6.77
N GLY A 80 3.85 10.30 -7.19
CA GLY A 80 4.11 11.69 -6.86
C GLY A 80 4.73 12.47 -8.02
N ARG A 81 4.74 13.75 -7.89
CA ARG A 81 5.25 14.69 -8.91
C ARG A 81 6.45 15.48 -8.38
N VAL A 82 7.31 15.90 -9.28
CA VAL A 82 8.38 16.83 -8.92
C VAL A 82 7.78 18.17 -8.51
N ASP A 83 8.19 18.68 -7.38
CA ASP A 83 7.83 20.01 -6.92
C ASP A 83 8.64 21.04 -7.71
N LEU A 84 7.97 21.74 -8.62
CA LEU A 84 8.60 22.74 -9.47
C LEU A 84 9.28 23.86 -8.67
N SER A 85 8.81 24.13 -7.45
CA SER A 85 9.46 25.11 -6.58
C SER A 85 10.87 24.69 -6.17
N SER A 86 11.15 23.39 -6.11
CA SER A 86 12.48 22.85 -5.80
C SER A 86 13.53 23.17 -6.89
N LEU A 87 13.07 23.41 -8.13
CA LEU A 87 13.92 23.70 -9.29
C LEU A 87 14.23 25.21 -9.43
N ILE A 88 13.51 26.07 -8.69
CA ILE A 88 13.70 27.51 -8.74
C ILE A 88 14.85 27.89 -7.79
N PRO A 89 15.95 28.51 -8.28
CA PRO A 89 17.04 28.95 -7.43
C PRO A 89 16.55 29.89 -6.31
N GLY A 90 16.87 29.58 -5.06
CA GLY A 90 16.45 30.35 -3.89
C GLY A 90 15.02 30.06 -3.40
N SER A 91 14.34 29.08 -3.96
CA SER A 91 13.07 28.55 -3.44
C SER A 91 13.28 27.24 -2.69
N ILE A 92 12.43 26.99 -1.71
CA ILE A 92 12.39 25.70 -0.96
C ILE A 92 10.93 25.24 -0.92
N PRO A 93 10.65 23.96 -1.28
CA PRO A 93 9.36 23.35 -1.09
C PRO A 93 8.96 23.31 0.39
N ASP A 94 7.69 23.54 0.69
CA ASP A 94 7.19 23.47 2.07
C ASP A 94 7.37 22.07 2.68
N SER A 95 7.24 21.02 1.89
CA SER A 95 7.47 19.62 2.32
C SER A 95 8.86 19.37 2.90
N VAL A 96 9.85 20.11 2.45
CA VAL A 96 11.23 20.04 2.97
C VAL A 96 11.35 20.75 4.31
N LEU A 97 10.61 21.84 4.49
CA LEU A 97 10.63 22.66 5.70
C LEU A 97 9.76 22.06 6.81
N GLU A 98 8.77 21.24 6.48
CA GLU A 98 7.89 20.58 7.46
C GLU A 98 8.63 19.69 8.46
N GLY A 99 9.79 19.15 8.10
CA GLY A 99 10.68 18.38 9.00
C GLY A 99 11.63 19.23 9.84
N ASP A 100 11.68 20.56 9.62
CA ASP A 100 12.61 21.45 10.28
C ASP A 100 12.00 22.09 11.54
N GLY A 101 12.57 21.80 12.72
CA GLY A 101 12.05 22.28 14.01
C GLY A 101 12.05 23.81 14.15
N VAL A 102 13.02 24.50 13.53
CA VAL A 102 13.09 25.98 13.55
C VAL A 102 11.96 26.55 12.68
N TYR A 103 11.76 25.98 11.49
CA TYR A 103 10.67 26.36 10.61
C TYR A 103 9.31 26.15 11.29
N GLN A 104 9.08 24.99 11.91
CA GLN A 104 7.84 24.71 12.62
C GLN A 104 7.55 25.73 13.73
N THR A 105 8.59 26.12 14.49
CA THR A 105 8.43 27.13 15.54
C THR A 105 8.06 28.49 14.96
N LEU A 106 8.74 28.95 13.89
CA LEU A 106 8.46 30.22 13.24
C LEU A 106 7.09 30.23 12.54
N HIS A 107 6.69 29.10 11.97
CA HIS A 107 5.38 28.92 11.35
C HIS A 107 4.27 28.93 12.42
N PHE A 108 4.49 28.31 13.58
CA PHE A 108 3.58 28.36 14.70
C PHE A 108 3.43 29.80 15.25
N ASP A 109 4.53 30.54 15.40
CA ASP A 109 4.52 31.95 15.83
C ASP A 109 3.71 32.81 14.87
N LEU A 110 3.89 32.61 13.57
CA LEU A 110 3.11 33.31 12.53
C LEU A 110 1.63 32.95 12.63
N LYS A 111 1.29 31.67 12.80
CA LYS A 111 -0.09 31.21 12.97
C LYS A 111 -0.74 31.85 14.21
N CYS A 112 -0.05 31.88 15.33
CA CYS A 112 -0.52 32.54 16.56
C CYS A 112 -0.77 34.04 16.35
N ALA A 113 0.12 34.72 15.59
CA ALA A 113 -0.04 36.13 15.26
C ALA A 113 -1.29 36.37 14.36
N VAL A 114 -1.54 35.48 13.39
CA VAL A 114 -2.74 35.55 12.51
C VAL A 114 -4.01 35.28 13.32
N ASP A 115 -4.02 34.24 14.15
CA ASP A 115 -5.17 33.88 15.01
C ASP A 115 -5.47 34.99 16.03
N GLY A 116 -4.43 35.65 16.56
CA GLY A 116 -4.54 36.81 17.43
C GLY A 116 -5.23 38.01 16.78
N LEU A 117 -5.00 38.24 15.49
CA LEU A 117 -5.73 39.28 14.73
C LEU A 117 -7.23 39.01 14.60
N GLY A 118 -7.60 37.70 14.50
CA GLY A 118 -9.02 37.31 14.42
C GLY A 118 -9.81 37.49 15.73
N GLN A 119 -9.11 37.52 16.88
CA GLN A 119 -9.73 37.58 18.21
C GLN A 119 -9.57 38.93 18.91
N MET A 120 -8.57 39.72 18.54
CA MET A 120 -8.25 41.02 19.15
C MET A 120 -8.64 42.17 18.21
N LYS A 121 -8.95 43.36 18.79
CA LYS A 121 -9.12 44.59 18.05
C LYS A 121 -7.83 44.85 17.25
N ASN A 122 -7.98 45.12 15.93
CA ASN A 122 -6.89 45.48 15.05
C ASN A 122 -6.14 46.72 15.59
N THR A 123 -5.10 46.48 16.37
CA THR A 123 -4.22 47.55 16.91
C THR A 123 -2.92 47.59 16.11
N PRO A 124 -2.24 48.76 16.05
CA PRO A 124 -0.92 48.84 15.42
C PRO A 124 0.07 47.81 15.91
N ASP A 125 -0.01 47.41 17.20
CA ASP A 125 0.88 46.45 17.82
C ASP A 125 0.64 45.02 17.28
N THR A 126 -0.61 44.64 17.00
CA THR A 126 -0.91 43.30 16.44
C THR A 126 -0.42 43.19 15.00
N PHE A 127 -0.52 44.24 14.19
CA PHE A 127 0.07 44.28 12.85
C PHE A 127 1.60 44.22 12.89
N ALA A 128 2.25 44.95 13.80
CA ALA A 128 3.69 44.92 13.95
C ALA A 128 4.20 43.53 14.42
N MET A 129 3.41 42.78 15.19
CA MET A 129 3.71 41.40 15.58
C MET A 129 3.61 40.44 14.39
N LEU A 130 2.59 40.59 13.55
CA LEU A 130 2.41 39.80 12.34
C LEU A 130 3.56 40.03 11.36
N ASP A 131 3.91 41.30 11.10
CA ASP A 131 5.01 41.66 10.18
C ASP A 131 6.33 41.06 10.65
N ARG A 132 6.65 41.16 11.95
CA ARG A 132 7.86 40.56 12.52
C ARG A 132 7.91 39.04 12.40
N ALA A 133 6.78 38.36 12.62
CA ALA A 133 6.71 36.90 12.49
C ALA A 133 6.85 36.47 11.00
N SER A 134 6.20 37.19 10.11
CA SER A 134 6.30 36.99 8.66
C SER A 134 7.71 37.20 8.14
N ASP A 135 8.36 38.31 8.55
CA ASP A 135 9.73 38.64 8.13
C ASP A 135 10.74 37.60 8.61
N LYS A 136 10.62 37.12 9.86
CA LYS A 136 11.49 36.06 10.39
C LYS A 136 11.35 34.76 9.60
N LEU A 137 10.12 34.35 9.31
CA LEU A 137 9.86 33.13 8.54
C LEU A 137 10.42 33.27 7.10
N ALA A 138 10.20 34.40 6.45
CA ALA A 138 10.72 34.68 5.11
C ALA A 138 12.27 34.71 5.07
N ALA A 139 12.90 35.34 6.06
CA ALA A 139 14.36 35.39 6.18
C ALA A 139 14.93 33.98 6.41
N TYR A 140 14.30 33.17 7.26
CA TYR A 140 14.70 31.79 7.49
C TYR A 140 14.59 30.95 6.22
N ARG A 141 13.45 30.98 5.53
CA ARG A 141 13.26 30.30 4.23
C ARG A 141 14.35 30.66 3.23
N LYS A 142 14.66 31.94 3.11
CA LYS A 142 15.71 32.44 2.20
C LYS A 142 17.10 31.94 2.61
N ALA A 143 17.43 31.91 3.90
CA ALA A 143 18.70 31.42 4.40
C ALA A 143 18.89 29.92 4.12
N VAL A 144 17.86 29.12 4.38
CA VAL A 144 17.89 27.67 4.11
C VAL A 144 17.98 27.41 2.61
N ALA A 145 17.29 28.20 1.77
CA ALA A 145 17.37 28.12 0.31
C ALA A 145 18.78 28.36 -0.25
N LEU A 146 19.52 29.27 0.36
CA LEU A 146 20.91 29.55 -0.05
C LEU A 146 21.89 28.46 0.34
N LEU A 147 21.59 27.70 1.39
CA LEU A 147 22.46 26.63 1.92
C LEU A 147 22.20 25.26 1.27
N ARG A 148 21.08 25.10 0.60
CA ARG A 148 20.73 23.82 -0.04
C ARG A 148 21.08 23.81 -1.53
N PRO A 149 21.64 22.68 -2.04
CA PRO A 149 21.72 22.47 -3.48
C PRO A 149 20.30 22.38 -4.06
N SER A 150 20.10 22.86 -5.28
CA SER A 150 18.84 22.73 -6.03
C SER A 150 18.67 21.27 -6.50
N GLU A 151 18.19 20.42 -5.62
CA GLU A 151 17.86 19.04 -5.94
C GLU A 151 16.33 18.92 -6.18
N PRO A 152 15.91 18.16 -7.20
CA PRO A 152 14.49 17.92 -7.43
C PRO A 152 13.87 17.19 -6.23
N VAL A 153 12.80 17.74 -5.68
CA VAL A 153 12.04 17.13 -4.60
C VAL A 153 10.75 16.56 -5.18
N VAL A 154 10.47 15.28 -4.91
CA VAL A 154 9.22 14.64 -5.31
C VAL A 154 8.22 14.71 -4.17
N GLN A 155 7.03 15.25 -4.45
CA GLN A 155 5.90 15.26 -3.51
C GLN A 155 5.24 13.88 -3.51
N THR A 156 5.48 13.10 -2.47
CA THR A 156 5.02 11.71 -2.33
C THR A 156 3.87 11.54 -1.34
N VAL A 157 3.45 12.63 -0.69
CA VAL A 157 2.40 12.61 0.34
C VAL A 157 1.11 12.01 -0.21
N GLY A 158 0.64 10.93 0.46
CA GLY A 158 -0.56 10.21 0.05
C GLY A 158 -0.42 9.42 -1.24
N LYS A 159 0.80 9.05 -1.65
CA LYS A 159 1.12 8.24 -2.83
C LYS A 159 1.75 6.90 -2.43
N ILE A 160 1.97 6.03 -3.44
CA ILE A 160 2.57 4.70 -3.24
C ILE A 160 3.88 4.73 -2.45
N PRO A 161 4.82 5.69 -2.68
CA PRO A 161 6.08 5.72 -1.93
C PRO A 161 5.92 5.86 -0.41
N GLU A 162 4.76 6.31 0.07
CA GLU A 162 4.48 6.43 1.50
C GLU A 162 3.47 5.41 2.01
N ALA A 163 2.81 4.65 1.12
CA ALA A 163 1.75 3.74 1.50
C ALA A 163 2.26 2.42 2.06
N ASP A 164 1.68 1.97 3.16
CA ASP A 164 1.94 0.67 3.77
C ASP A 164 1.12 -0.44 3.10
N ILE A 165 -0.08 -0.11 2.61
CA ILE A 165 -0.98 -1.03 1.89
C ILE A 165 -1.50 -0.32 0.65
N VAL A 166 -1.39 -0.99 -0.50
CA VAL A 166 -1.79 -0.43 -1.80
C VAL A 166 -2.87 -1.31 -2.44
N LEU A 167 -3.95 -0.69 -2.93
CA LEU A 167 -4.97 -1.33 -3.78
C LEU A 167 -4.98 -0.68 -5.15
N LEU A 168 -4.76 -1.49 -6.19
CA LEU A 168 -4.81 -1.07 -7.59
C LEU A 168 -5.93 -1.84 -8.29
N ASP A 169 -6.99 -1.15 -8.63
CA ASP A 169 -8.09 -1.75 -9.39
C ASP A 169 -7.86 -1.60 -10.89
N GLU A 170 -8.32 -2.57 -11.69
CA GLU A 170 -8.11 -2.66 -13.14
C GLU A 170 -6.62 -2.58 -13.53
N ILE A 171 -5.77 -3.35 -12.84
CA ILE A 171 -4.31 -3.24 -12.93
C ILE A 171 -3.75 -3.37 -14.35
N PHE A 172 -4.41 -4.15 -15.22
CA PHE A 172 -3.94 -4.36 -16.60
C PHE A 172 -4.34 -3.24 -17.56
N LYS A 173 -5.11 -2.24 -17.10
CA LYS A 173 -5.49 -1.06 -17.91
C LYS A 173 -4.52 0.11 -17.80
N CYS A 174 -3.37 -0.07 -17.16
CA CYS A 174 -2.33 0.96 -17.08
C CYS A 174 -1.62 1.16 -18.44
N ASN A 175 -1.01 2.34 -18.61
CA ASN A 175 -0.12 2.60 -19.75
C ASN A 175 1.30 2.05 -19.50
N ASP A 176 2.14 1.99 -20.53
CA ASP A 176 3.49 1.40 -20.48
C ASP A 176 4.43 2.14 -19.51
N GLY A 177 4.28 3.45 -19.35
CA GLY A 177 5.08 4.25 -18.41
C GLY A 177 4.82 3.83 -16.97
N VAL A 178 3.54 3.79 -16.60
CA VAL A 178 3.08 3.34 -15.28
C VAL A 178 3.46 1.87 -15.04
N LEU A 179 3.37 1.03 -16.08
CA LEU A 179 3.71 -0.38 -15.98
C LEU A 179 5.15 -0.59 -15.51
N ASN A 180 6.12 0.09 -16.10
CA ASN A 180 7.53 -0.06 -15.74
C ASN A 180 7.81 0.34 -14.28
N SER A 181 7.22 1.43 -13.82
CA SER A 181 7.35 1.89 -12.43
C SER A 181 6.67 0.93 -11.45
N LEU A 182 5.51 0.37 -11.81
CA LEU A 182 4.84 -0.66 -11.03
C LEU A 182 5.66 -1.96 -10.96
N LEU A 183 6.29 -2.39 -12.06
CA LEU A 183 7.15 -3.56 -12.08
C LEU A 183 8.30 -3.44 -11.06
N THR A 184 8.90 -2.27 -10.96
CA THR A 184 9.96 -1.99 -9.98
C THR A 184 9.40 -1.92 -8.55
N ALA A 185 8.28 -1.23 -8.36
CA ALA A 185 7.63 -1.10 -7.07
C ALA A 185 7.17 -2.46 -6.50
N LEU A 186 6.56 -3.31 -7.32
CA LEU A 186 6.09 -4.64 -6.92
C LEU A 186 7.24 -5.59 -6.59
N ASN A 187 8.32 -5.54 -7.36
CA ASN A 187 9.44 -6.47 -7.21
C ASN A 187 10.45 -6.01 -6.15
N GLU A 188 10.92 -4.77 -6.26
CA GLU A 188 12.04 -4.28 -5.47
C GLU A 188 11.62 -3.42 -4.28
N ARG A 189 10.34 -3.04 -4.20
CA ARG A 189 9.85 -2.06 -3.22
C ARG A 189 10.63 -0.75 -3.30
N LYS A 190 10.89 -0.30 -4.52
CA LYS A 190 11.61 0.93 -4.83
C LYS A 190 10.89 1.71 -5.92
N TYR A 191 11.06 3.01 -5.89
CA TYR A 191 10.67 3.93 -6.95
C TYR A 191 11.85 4.81 -7.32
N THR A 192 12.16 4.92 -8.59
CA THR A 192 13.26 5.76 -9.09
C THR A 192 12.70 6.87 -9.97
N ASN A 193 13.02 8.10 -9.61
CA ASN A 193 12.66 9.29 -10.37
C ASN A 193 13.85 10.24 -10.44
N GLU A 194 14.14 10.82 -11.63
CA GLU A 194 15.24 11.76 -11.87
C GLU A 194 16.60 11.30 -11.29
N GLY A 195 16.88 9.99 -11.37
CA GLY A 195 18.11 9.40 -10.85
C GLY A 195 18.13 9.14 -9.34
N HIS A 196 17.11 9.54 -8.59
CA HIS A 196 16.97 9.27 -7.17
C HIS A 196 16.08 8.05 -6.93
N THR A 197 16.52 7.14 -6.06
CA THR A 197 15.78 5.92 -5.73
C THR A 197 15.22 6.01 -4.31
N TYR A 198 13.93 5.90 -4.20
CA TYR A 198 13.17 5.94 -2.93
C TYR A 198 12.71 4.55 -2.54
N PRO A 199 12.93 4.09 -1.29
CA PRO A 199 12.35 2.85 -0.80
C PRO A 199 10.84 3.01 -0.60
N ILE A 200 10.07 1.98 -0.96
CA ILE A 200 8.62 1.93 -0.75
C ILE A 200 8.32 1.05 0.47
N PRO A 201 7.63 1.55 1.51
CA PRO A 201 7.36 0.81 2.74
C PRO A 201 6.28 -0.26 2.56
N THR A 202 5.64 -0.34 1.40
CA THR A 202 4.46 -1.18 1.14
C THR A 202 4.69 -2.64 1.55
N ILE A 203 3.81 -3.12 2.39
CA ILE A 203 3.75 -4.51 2.85
C ILE A 203 3.22 -5.39 1.73
N SER A 204 2.04 -5.04 1.19
CA SER A 204 1.38 -5.81 0.14
C SER A 204 0.70 -4.89 -0.86
N PHE A 205 0.79 -5.28 -2.13
CA PHE A 205 -0.03 -4.73 -3.20
C PHE A 205 -1.20 -5.68 -3.44
N PHE A 206 -2.38 -5.14 -3.36
CA PHE A 206 -3.60 -5.79 -3.80
C PHE A 206 -3.94 -5.28 -5.19
N ALA A 207 -4.10 -6.18 -6.13
CA ALA A 207 -4.45 -5.87 -7.51
C ALA A 207 -5.75 -6.56 -7.87
N ALA A 208 -6.68 -5.86 -8.49
CA ALA A 208 -7.92 -6.43 -9.00
C ALA A 208 -8.03 -6.24 -10.50
N SER A 209 -8.67 -7.17 -11.18
CA SER A 209 -9.06 -7.04 -12.59
C SER A 209 -10.30 -7.87 -12.89
N ASN A 210 -10.99 -7.51 -13.96
CA ASN A 210 -12.12 -8.28 -14.47
C ASN A 210 -11.70 -9.33 -15.52
N GLU A 211 -10.48 -9.20 -16.06
CA GLU A 211 -9.97 -10.05 -17.12
C GLU A 211 -8.46 -10.30 -16.93
N ILE A 212 -7.99 -11.40 -17.51
CA ILE A 212 -6.57 -11.69 -17.65
C ILE A 212 -6.20 -11.37 -19.11
N PRO A 213 -5.11 -10.60 -19.34
CA PRO A 213 -4.61 -10.31 -20.68
C PRO A 213 -4.27 -11.58 -21.47
N ASN A 214 -4.42 -11.52 -22.79
CA ASN A 214 -3.98 -12.59 -23.67
C ASN A 214 -2.48 -12.47 -23.94
N PHE A 215 -1.67 -13.15 -23.16
CA PHE A 215 -0.18 -13.10 -23.28
C PHE A 215 0.37 -13.67 -24.58
N ASN A 216 -0.45 -14.27 -25.44
CA ASN A 216 -0.07 -14.63 -26.81
C ASN A 216 -0.13 -13.43 -27.76
N ASP A 217 -0.85 -12.37 -27.40
CA ASP A 217 -0.86 -11.11 -28.15
C ASP A 217 0.43 -10.33 -27.85
N PRO A 218 1.21 -9.96 -28.90
CA PRO A 218 2.44 -9.18 -28.71
C PRO A 218 2.23 -7.84 -27.97
N GLN A 219 1.04 -7.22 -28.05
CA GLN A 219 0.72 -5.97 -27.37
C GLN A 219 0.46 -6.17 -25.87
N GLU A 220 -0.10 -7.32 -25.49
CA GLU A 220 -0.42 -7.62 -24.10
C GLU A 220 0.67 -8.44 -23.39
N LYS A 221 1.63 -8.98 -24.14
CA LYS A 221 2.71 -9.81 -23.59
C LYS A 221 3.52 -9.11 -22.49
N ILE A 222 3.67 -7.80 -22.58
CA ILE A 222 4.38 -7.01 -21.56
C ILE A 222 3.70 -7.11 -20.18
N LEU A 223 2.38 -7.32 -20.14
CA LEU A 223 1.58 -7.47 -18.92
C LEU A 223 1.83 -8.82 -18.22
N GLU A 224 2.40 -9.82 -18.94
CA GLU A 224 2.78 -11.10 -18.35
C GLU A 224 3.80 -10.89 -17.21
N ALA A 225 4.71 -9.96 -17.39
CA ALA A 225 5.71 -9.61 -16.38
C ALA A 225 5.09 -9.01 -15.13
N LEU A 226 4.00 -8.25 -15.26
CA LEU A 226 3.23 -7.72 -14.13
C LEU A 226 2.45 -8.84 -13.43
N TYR A 227 1.77 -9.68 -14.20
CA TYR A 227 1.01 -10.81 -13.69
C TYR A 227 1.87 -11.82 -12.91
N ASP A 228 3.12 -12.05 -13.35
CA ASP A 228 4.07 -12.95 -12.66
C ASP A 228 4.55 -12.40 -11.31
N ARG A 229 4.50 -11.07 -11.11
CA ARG A 229 4.88 -10.41 -9.83
C ARG A 229 3.76 -10.38 -8.80
N LEU A 230 2.56 -10.78 -9.17
CA LEU A 230 1.44 -10.97 -8.27
C LEU A 230 1.43 -12.45 -7.85
N GLU A 231 2.09 -12.73 -6.72
CA GLU A 231 2.44 -14.10 -6.30
C GLU A 231 1.19 -14.91 -5.95
N LEU A 232 0.27 -14.30 -5.20
CA LEU A 232 -0.99 -14.91 -4.78
C LEU A 232 -2.09 -14.55 -5.77
N LYS A 233 -2.98 -15.50 -6.06
CA LYS A 233 -4.06 -15.31 -7.02
C LYS A 233 -5.33 -15.94 -6.51
N VAL A 234 -6.43 -15.18 -6.56
CA VAL A 234 -7.77 -15.64 -6.18
C VAL A 234 -8.74 -15.30 -7.28
N VAL A 235 -9.64 -16.22 -7.56
CA VAL A 235 -10.79 -16.00 -8.48
C VAL A 235 -12.05 -15.87 -7.65
N THR A 236 -12.80 -14.81 -7.88
CA THR A 236 -14.12 -14.63 -7.28
C THR A 236 -15.21 -14.98 -8.28
N ASN A 237 -16.28 -15.63 -7.82
CA ASN A 237 -17.42 -16.01 -8.63
C ASN A 237 -18.69 -15.29 -8.16
N ASN A 238 -19.73 -15.31 -8.96
CA ASN A 238 -21.04 -14.80 -8.54
C ASN A 238 -21.62 -15.68 -7.42
N ILE A 239 -22.40 -15.08 -6.54
CA ILE A 239 -23.10 -15.82 -5.47
C ILE A 239 -24.15 -16.74 -6.12
N GLU A 240 -23.94 -18.06 -6.03
CA GLU A 240 -24.80 -19.05 -6.67
C GLU A 240 -25.99 -19.43 -5.79
N ASP A 241 -25.79 -19.46 -4.48
CA ASP A 241 -26.84 -19.84 -3.55
C ASP A 241 -27.90 -18.74 -3.38
N ARG A 242 -29.17 -19.13 -3.47
CA ARG A 242 -30.29 -18.20 -3.35
C ARG A 242 -30.46 -17.65 -1.94
N ASP A 243 -30.28 -18.50 -0.93
CA ASP A 243 -30.50 -18.11 0.46
C ASP A 243 -29.40 -17.12 0.90
N THR A 244 -28.18 -17.33 0.44
CA THR A 244 -27.05 -16.40 0.62
C THR A 244 -27.35 -15.05 -0.05
N ARG A 245 -27.86 -15.02 -1.29
CA ARG A 245 -28.25 -13.74 -1.94
C ARG A 245 -29.33 -13.01 -1.16
N LEU A 246 -30.34 -13.73 -0.64
CA LEU A 246 -31.39 -13.13 0.19
C LEU A 246 -30.87 -12.62 1.53
N ALA A 247 -29.91 -13.33 2.16
CA ALA A 247 -29.26 -12.89 3.38
C ALA A 247 -28.47 -11.58 3.13
N VAL A 248 -27.73 -11.48 2.04
CA VAL A 248 -27.00 -10.24 1.64
C VAL A 248 -27.98 -9.07 1.51
N LEU A 249 -29.12 -9.26 0.84
CA LEU A 249 -30.14 -8.22 0.70
C LEU A 249 -30.72 -7.77 2.07
N LYS A 250 -31.03 -8.71 2.94
CA LYS A 250 -31.56 -8.42 4.30
C LYS A 250 -30.53 -7.67 5.15
N ASN A 251 -29.28 -8.14 5.15
CA ASN A 251 -28.19 -7.50 5.87
C ASN A 251 -27.94 -6.06 5.40
N LYS A 252 -28.01 -5.83 4.07
CA LYS A 252 -27.89 -4.48 3.51
C LYS A 252 -29.05 -3.57 3.95
N GLN A 253 -30.28 -4.10 4.00
CA GLN A 253 -31.46 -3.35 4.45
C GLN A 253 -31.42 -3.01 5.95
N SER A 254 -30.85 -3.90 6.77
CA SER A 254 -30.71 -3.69 8.23
C SER A 254 -29.52 -2.80 8.62
N GLY A 255 -28.67 -2.42 7.67
CA GLY A 255 -27.45 -1.64 7.96
C GLY A 255 -26.37 -2.43 8.71
N ALA A 256 -26.47 -3.77 8.75
CA ALA A 256 -25.57 -4.64 9.52
C ALA A 256 -24.20 -4.88 8.84
N PHE A 257 -23.93 -4.24 7.70
CA PHE A 257 -22.67 -4.40 6.97
C PHE A 257 -21.55 -3.50 7.51
N GLY A 258 -20.33 -4.05 7.54
CA GLY A 258 -19.11 -3.26 7.71
C GLY A 258 -18.85 -2.78 9.15
N GLN A 259 -19.40 -3.43 10.16
CA GLN A 259 -19.04 -3.14 11.53
C GLN A 259 -17.64 -3.67 11.82
N VAL A 260 -16.75 -2.78 12.26
CA VAL A 260 -15.38 -3.12 12.68
C VAL A 260 -15.41 -3.38 14.18
N SER A 261 -15.35 -4.64 14.61
CA SER A 261 -15.33 -5.02 16.03
C SER A 261 -13.90 -5.35 16.50
N ALA A 262 -13.06 -5.89 15.63
CA ALA A 262 -11.68 -6.19 15.91
C ALA A 262 -10.74 -5.29 15.08
N THR A 263 -9.64 -4.83 15.67
CA THR A 263 -8.62 -4.04 14.99
C THR A 263 -7.22 -4.56 15.28
N ILE A 264 -6.32 -4.40 14.32
CA ILE A 264 -4.89 -4.71 14.42
C ILE A 264 -4.14 -3.43 14.14
N THR A 265 -3.16 -3.07 14.99
CA THR A 265 -2.27 -1.95 14.66
C THR A 265 -1.22 -2.37 13.65
N LEU A 266 -0.60 -1.39 12.98
CA LEU A 266 0.48 -1.66 12.04
C LEU A 266 1.68 -2.35 12.73
N GLU A 267 1.97 -1.98 13.98
CA GLU A 267 3.03 -2.58 14.79
C GLU A 267 2.71 -4.06 15.10
N GLU A 268 1.47 -4.36 15.47
CA GLU A 268 1.02 -5.74 15.71
C GLU A 268 1.09 -6.59 14.43
N LEU A 269 0.71 -6.02 13.28
CA LEU A 269 0.85 -6.71 11.99
C LEU A 269 2.32 -7.03 11.68
N ILE A 270 3.23 -6.10 11.95
CA ILE A 270 4.67 -6.32 11.77
C ILE A 270 5.18 -7.41 12.70
N GLU A 271 4.70 -7.45 13.94
CA GLU A 271 5.08 -8.51 14.88
C GLU A 271 4.54 -9.89 14.45
N MET A 272 3.28 -9.96 13.99
CA MET A 272 2.72 -11.17 13.38
C MET A 272 3.57 -11.67 12.20
N GLN A 273 4.05 -10.75 11.35
CA GLN A 273 4.95 -11.11 10.24
C GLN A 273 6.26 -11.74 10.73
N ARG A 274 6.80 -11.24 11.85
CA ARG A 274 8.02 -11.82 12.48
C ARG A 274 7.74 -13.20 13.04
N GLU A 275 6.61 -13.38 13.75
CA GLU A 275 6.20 -14.69 14.26
C GLU A 275 6.04 -15.70 13.13
N VAL A 276 5.32 -15.33 12.05
CA VAL A 276 5.15 -16.18 10.87
C VAL A 276 6.48 -16.51 10.22
N ALA A 277 7.38 -15.55 10.13
CA ALA A 277 8.71 -15.75 9.58
C ALA A 277 9.61 -16.67 10.43
N ALA A 278 9.36 -16.78 11.72
CA ALA A 278 10.12 -17.62 12.63
C ALA A 278 9.67 -19.10 12.65
N ILE A 279 8.54 -19.42 11.97
CA ILE A 279 8.04 -20.81 11.96
C ILE A 279 8.84 -21.68 10.99
N PRO A 280 9.40 -22.89 11.41
CA PRO A 280 10.21 -23.78 10.57
C PRO A 280 9.40 -24.48 9.44
N VAL A 281 9.86 -24.46 8.14
CA VAL A 281 9.31 -25.29 7.04
C VAL A 281 9.98 -26.65 7.08
N PRO A 282 9.24 -27.73 7.28
CA PRO A 282 9.81 -29.07 7.19
C PRO A 282 10.28 -29.32 5.74
N ASP A 283 11.38 -30.09 5.59
CA ASP A 283 11.92 -30.42 4.27
C ASP A 283 10.88 -31.10 3.38
N SER A 284 10.00 -31.92 3.95
CA SER A 284 8.88 -32.54 3.23
C SER A 284 7.93 -31.55 2.57
N ALA A 285 7.76 -30.35 3.13
CA ALA A 285 6.95 -29.30 2.50
C ALA A 285 7.68 -28.66 1.31
N ASN A 286 9.01 -28.51 1.39
CA ASN A 286 9.82 -28.02 0.29
C ASN A 286 9.85 -29.05 -0.86
N GLU A 287 9.98 -30.34 -0.55
CA GLU A 287 9.94 -31.43 -1.53
C GLU A 287 8.58 -31.46 -2.25
N LEU A 288 7.48 -31.41 -1.49
CA LEU A 288 6.13 -31.36 -2.07
C LEU A 288 5.94 -30.12 -2.97
N ALA A 289 6.45 -28.97 -2.56
CA ALA A 289 6.37 -27.75 -3.35
C ALA A 289 7.16 -27.87 -4.67
N ASP A 290 8.34 -28.48 -4.64
CA ASP A 290 9.14 -28.75 -5.85
C ASP A 290 8.41 -29.73 -6.78
N ASP A 291 7.87 -30.83 -6.26
CA ASP A 291 7.11 -31.81 -7.01
C ASP A 291 5.91 -31.15 -7.73
N VAL A 292 5.14 -30.31 -7.02
CA VAL A 292 4.00 -29.59 -7.59
C VAL A 292 4.45 -28.64 -8.70
N LEU A 293 5.51 -27.86 -8.49
CA LEU A 293 6.04 -26.94 -9.52
C LEU A 293 6.59 -27.70 -10.72
N CYS A 294 7.26 -28.81 -10.52
CA CYS A 294 7.75 -29.67 -11.59
C CYS A 294 6.59 -30.26 -12.41
N GLU A 295 5.50 -30.66 -11.77
CA GLU A 295 4.32 -31.19 -12.46
C GLU A 295 3.63 -30.07 -13.27
N LEU A 296 3.47 -28.87 -12.70
CA LEU A 296 2.89 -27.72 -13.38
C LEU A 296 3.72 -27.28 -14.62
N ARG A 297 5.04 -27.41 -14.56
CA ARG A 297 5.94 -27.10 -15.71
C ARG A 297 5.69 -27.96 -16.94
N LYS A 298 5.09 -29.13 -16.77
CA LYS A 298 4.75 -30.02 -17.92
C LYS A 298 3.59 -29.47 -18.75
N SER A 299 2.70 -28.69 -18.12
CA SER A 299 1.47 -28.17 -18.75
C SER A 299 1.48 -26.66 -18.99
N MET A 300 2.30 -25.90 -18.27
CA MET A 300 2.34 -24.45 -18.35
C MET A 300 3.75 -23.88 -18.09
N SER A 301 3.98 -22.65 -18.54
CA SER A 301 5.21 -21.92 -18.22
C SER A 301 5.19 -21.50 -16.74
N VAL A 302 6.11 -22.03 -15.95
CA VAL A 302 6.31 -21.68 -14.53
C VAL A 302 7.69 -21.10 -14.36
N SER A 303 7.76 -19.82 -14.00
CA SER A 303 9.03 -19.12 -13.78
C SER A 303 9.71 -19.57 -12.48
N ASP A 304 11.03 -19.51 -12.42
CA ASP A 304 11.80 -19.84 -11.20
C ASP A 304 11.46 -18.89 -10.02
N ARG A 305 10.86 -17.75 -10.31
CA ARG A 305 10.37 -16.82 -9.30
C ARG A 305 9.29 -17.45 -8.40
N LYS A 306 8.54 -18.46 -8.90
CA LYS A 306 7.53 -19.17 -8.11
C LYS A 306 8.13 -19.91 -6.92
N TYR A 307 9.37 -20.40 -7.01
CA TYR A 307 10.06 -21.00 -5.84
C TYR A 307 10.28 -19.99 -4.72
N SER A 308 10.61 -18.74 -5.05
CA SER A 308 10.72 -17.68 -4.04
C SER A 308 9.38 -17.17 -3.54
N ALA A 309 8.29 -17.44 -4.25
CA ALA A 309 6.94 -17.04 -3.85
C ALA A 309 6.34 -17.98 -2.78
N ILE A 310 6.75 -19.25 -2.75
CA ILE A 310 6.25 -20.26 -1.79
C ILE A 310 6.67 -19.91 -0.36
N THR A 311 7.82 -19.25 -0.17
CA THR A 311 8.31 -18.83 1.13
C THR A 311 7.91 -17.39 1.46
N PRO A 312 7.58 -17.05 2.72
CA PRO A 312 7.34 -15.66 3.11
C PRO A 312 8.54 -14.77 2.81
N SER A 313 8.34 -13.53 2.38
CA SER A 313 9.47 -12.66 2.04
C SER A 313 10.02 -11.94 3.27
N HIS A 314 11.33 -12.13 3.54
CA HIS A 314 12.11 -11.38 4.53
C HIS A 314 12.63 -10.09 3.91
N ARG A 315 11.76 -9.16 3.62
CA ARG A 315 12.24 -7.81 3.27
C ARG A 315 12.24 -6.96 4.54
N PRO A 316 13.42 -6.57 5.05
CA PRO A 316 13.46 -5.66 6.18
C PRO A 316 12.81 -4.32 5.76
N ARG A 317 11.99 -3.74 6.63
CA ARG A 317 11.75 -2.30 6.54
C ARG A 317 13.10 -1.63 6.73
N HIS A 318 13.43 -0.62 5.93
CA HIS A 318 14.63 0.17 6.13
C HIS A 318 14.75 0.59 7.61
N GLY A 319 15.80 0.11 8.28
CA GLY A 319 16.09 0.41 9.67
C GLY A 319 16.21 -0.78 10.63
N PHE A 320 15.91 -2.03 10.21
CA PHE A 320 16.06 -3.20 11.09
C PHE A 320 17.04 -4.23 10.52
N PRO A 321 17.97 -4.78 11.35
CA PRO A 321 18.94 -5.77 10.89
C PRO A 321 18.27 -7.10 10.54
N ALA A 322 18.70 -7.67 9.41
CA ALA A 322 18.30 -8.99 8.96
C ALA A 322 19.02 -10.05 9.79
N THR A 323 18.32 -10.82 10.58
CA THR A 323 18.81 -12.13 11.06
C THR A 323 17.66 -13.12 11.18
N THR A 324 17.87 -14.27 10.56
CA THR A 324 17.41 -15.62 10.87
C THR A 324 16.32 -16.29 10.01
N ARG A 325 16.60 -17.57 9.78
CA ARG A 325 16.00 -18.66 9.02
C ARG A 325 14.46 -18.84 9.06
N TRP A 326 13.95 -19.47 8.02
CA TRP A 326 12.55 -19.57 7.56
C TRP A 326 11.81 -20.85 7.85
N SER A 327 10.47 -20.70 7.86
CA SER A 327 9.54 -21.83 7.78
C SER A 327 8.06 -21.45 7.65
N LEU A 328 7.30 -22.21 6.83
CA LEU A 328 5.83 -22.12 6.67
C LEU A 328 5.11 -22.87 7.80
N PRO A 329 3.96 -22.41 8.29
CA PRO A 329 3.18 -23.11 9.29
C PRO A 329 2.05 -23.97 8.70
N THR A 330 2.06 -25.25 9.00
CA THR A 330 0.92 -26.16 8.90
C THR A 330 -0.13 -25.94 10.00
N CYS A 331 -0.04 -24.88 10.78
CA CYS A 331 -0.87 -24.63 11.97
C CYS A 331 -2.01 -23.65 11.77
N TRP A 332 -2.33 -23.27 10.54
CA TRP A 332 -3.43 -22.34 10.23
C TRP A 332 -4.64 -23.03 9.59
N ARG A 333 -4.84 -24.32 9.88
CA ARG A 333 -6.12 -25.00 9.67
C ARG A 333 -6.79 -25.25 11.00
#